data_47e5093d2f502765ab4e53317a8024e7
#
_entry.id   47e5093d2f502765ab4e53317a8024e7
#
_cell.length_a   1.000
_cell.length_b   1.000
_cell.length_c   1.000
_cell.angle_alpha   90.00
_cell.angle_beta   90.00
_cell.angle_gamma   90.00
#
_symmetry.space_group_name_H-M   'P 1'
#
loop_
_entity.id
_entity.type
_entity.pdbx_description
1 polymer ?
#
loop_
_entity_poly.entity_id
_entity_poly.type
_entity_poly.pdbx_seq_one_letter_code
_entity_poly.pdbx_strand_id
1 'polypeptide(L)'
;KTFVSNMIDTLDANEWKDTLRLNESEWDNRYDYEAKILYNIITECNAKSILEIGSGPGVLSQKIQNLLPNPIEYHLIDKPLAKKYFEDNNFIGKFFIKDISIDLDTSGLNSLYDLIIINDTLEHLLAPSNIVNKISSLMNEHSTLFVSVPNWRMAHQFLYRGLWDYDNFIYFMYIHGIEMDSVYPSCLLTPDYPRIDSEETMPEELRRSWNWYFVMKKRKEKKI
;
A
#
# COMPACT_ATOMS: atom_id res chain seq x y z
N LYS A 1 -8.66 -17.61 -16.39
CA LYS A 1 -8.60 -17.30 -14.97
C LYS A 1 -8.73 -18.60 -14.16
N THR A 2 -7.94 -18.75 -13.09
CA THR A 2 -8.01 -19.89 -12.18
C THR A 2 -9.20 -19.74 -11.23
N PHE A 3 -9.66 -20.82 -10.60
CA PHE A 3 -10.69 -20.78 -9.55
C PHE A 3 -10.33 -19.77 -8.42
N VAL A 4 -9.07 -19.79 -7.99
CA VAL A 4 -8.55 -18.88 -6.94
C VAL A 4 -8.64 -17.42 -7.38
N SER A 5 -8.27 -17.10 -8.63
CA SER A 5 -8.37 -15.72 -9.16
C SER A 5 -9.83 -15.23 -9.17
N ASN A 6 -10.78 -16.08 -9.55
CA ASN A 6 -12.20 -15.72 -9.53
C ASN A 6 -12.73 -15.52 -8.10
N MET A 7 -12.26 -16.33 -7.15
CA MET A 7 -12.63 -16.19 -5.75
C MET A 7 -12.12 -14.86 -5.17
N ILE A 8 -10.87 -14.50 -5.43
CA ILE A 8 -10.29 -13.22 -5.02
C ILE A 8 -11.07 -12.05 -5.63
N ASP A 9 -11.31 -12.07 -6.96
CA ASP A 9 -12.09 -11.02 -7.63
C ASP A 9 -13.50 -10.85 -7.02
N THR A 10 -14.12 -11.93 -6.53
CA THR A 10 -15.44 -11.88 -5.89
C THR A 10 -15.37 -11.26 -4.49
N LEU A 11 -14.34 -11.57 -3.73
CA LEU A 11 -14.10 -11.02 -2.40
C LEU A 11 -13.81 -9.52 -2.50
N ASP A 12 -12.87 -9.12 -3.37
CA ASP A 12 -12.55 -7.72 -3.63
C ASP A 12 -13.80 -6.92 -4.03
N ALA A 13 -14.64 -7.47 -4.93
CA ALA A 13 -15.85 -6.79 -5.37
C ALA A 13 -16.88 -6.58 -4.25
N ASN A 14 -16.96 -7.48 -3.29
CA ASN A 14 -17.85 -7.34 -2.14
C ASN A 14 -17.32 -6.31 -1.15
N GLU A 15 -16.03 -6.36 -0.85
CA GLU A 15 -15.35 -5.41 0.01
C GLU A 15 -15.47 -3.97 -0.54
N TRP A 16 -15.23 -3.79 -1.84
CA TRP A 16 -15.37 -2.46 -2.47
C TRP A 16 -16.81 -1.94 -2.47
N LYS A 17 -17.81 -2.81 -2.65
CA LYS A 17 -19.21 -2.41 -2.53
C LYS A 17 -19.54 -1.92 -1.12
N ASP A 18 -19.00 -2.59 -0.13
CA ASP A 18 -19.21 -2.21 1.27
C ASP A 18 -18.46 -0.90 1.56
N THR A 19 -17.21 -0.74 1.12
CA THR A 19 -16.43 0.50 1.24
C THR A 19 -17.14 1.70 0.59
N LEU A 20 -17.73 1.53 -0.61
CA LEU A 20 -18.45 2.60 -1.31
C LEU A 20 -19.82 2.92 -0.69
N ARG A 21 -20.44 1.99 0.06
CA ARG A 21 -21.68 2.21 0.78
C ARG A 21 -21.50 2.93 2.11
N LEU A 22 -20.29 2.88 2.64
CA LEU A 22 -19.97 3.25 4.02
C LEU A 22 -19.50 4.71 4.15
N ASN A 23 -20.21 5.68 3.55
CA ASN A 23 -19.95 7.12 3.73
C ASN A 23 -20.03 7.59 5.20
N GLU A 24 -20.32 6.70 6.17
CA GLU A 24 -20.46 7.03 7.59
C GLU A 24 -19.79 6.00 8.52
N SER A 25 -18.86 5.14 8.03
CA SER A 25 -18.35 4.02 8.80
C SER A 25 -16.90 4.19 9.25
N GLU A 26 -16.46 3.25 10.09
CA GLU A 26 -15.10 3.09 10.58
C GLU A 26 -14.03 3.09 9.45
N TRP A 27 -14.39 2.65 8.24
CA TRP A 27 -13.54 2.65 7.06
C TRP A 27 -13.23 4.05 6.53
N ASP A 28 -14.17 4.98 6.59
CA ASP A 28 -13.92 6.35 6.15
C ASP A 28 -12.90 7.04 7.07
N ASN A 29 -13.02 6.82 8.38
CA ASN A 29 -12.04 7.28 9.36
C ASN A 29 -10.64 6.67 9.13
N ARG A 30 -10.56 5.41 8.71
CA ARG A 30 -9.31 4.74 8.39
C ARG A 30 -8.61 5.39 7.19
N TYR A 31 -9.32 5.59 6.08
CA TYR A 31 -8.75 6.25 4.91
C TYR A 31 -8.37 7.71 5.18
N ASP A 32 -9.09 8.42 6.04
CA ASP A 32 -8.70 9.76 6.48
C ASP A 32 -7.40 9.76 7.28
N TYR A 33 -7.20 8.76 8.13
CA TYR A 33 -5.97 8.57 8.88
C TYR A 33 -4.79 8.22 7.95
N GLU A 34 -4.97 7.25 7.07
CA GLU A 34 -3.98 6.86 6.06
C GLU A 34 -3.59 8.02 5.14
N ALA A 35 -4.57 8.79 4.68
CA ALA A 35 -4.34 9.97 3.86
C ALA A 35 -3.51 11.05 4.58
N LYS A 36 -3.72 11.25 5.88
CA LYS A 36 -2.92 12.18 6.69
C LYS A 36 -1.48 11.69 6.84
N ILE A 37 -1.25 10.40 7.10
CA ILE A 37 0.11 9.82 7.13
C ILE A 37 0.79 10.05 5.79
N LEU A 38 0.12 9.70 4.70
CA LEU A 38 0.65 9.83 3.35
C LEU A 38 0.91 11.29 2.95
N TYR A 39 0.04 12.22 3.35
CA TYR A 39 0.29 13.64 3.17
C TYR A 39 1.60 14.11 3.84
N ASN A 40 1.85 13.65 5.07
CA ASN A 40 3.09 13.97 5.78
C ASN A 40 4.30 13.38 5.05
N ILE A 41 4.24 12.11 4.65
CA ILE A 41 5.31 11.44 3.89
C ILE A 41 5.58 12.16 2.57
N ILE A 42 4.53 12.50 1.80
CA ILE A 42 4.65 13.25 0.53
C ILE A 42 5.36 14.59 0.75
N THR A 43 5.02 15.27 1.83
CA THR A 43 5.62 16.56 2.18
C THR A 43 7.08 16.40 2.61
N GLU A 44 7.38 15.43 3.46
CA GLU A 44 8.73 15.15 3.98
C GLU A 44 9.70 14.74 2.86
N CYS A 45 9.28 13.85 1.95
CA CYS A 45 10.12 13.42 0.82
C CYS A 45 10.01 14.34 -0.40
N ASN A 46 9.18 15.40 -0.36
CA ASN A 46 8.93 16.33 -1.45
C ASN A 46 8.56 15.61 -2.77
N ALA A 47 7.73 14.57 -2.67
CA ALA A 47 7.37 13.73 -3.81
C ALA A 47 6.71 14.54 -4.93
N LYS A 48 7.11 14.26 -6.17
CA LYS A 48 6.55 14.85 -7.41
C LYS A 48 5.85 13.80 -8.26
N SER A 49 6.17 12.53 -8.03
CA SER A 49 5.60 11.37 -8.73
C SER A 49 5.20 10.28 -7.75
N ILE A 50 3.95 9.82 -7.87
CA ILE A 50 3.37 8.79 -7.01
C ILE A 50 2.87 7.64 -7.87
N LEU A 51 3.16 6.42 -7.45
CA LEU A 51 2.57 5.19 -7.98
C LEU A 51 1.81 4.47 -6.88
N GLU A 52 0.52 4.26 -7.05
CA GLU A 52 -0.29 3.43 -6.15
C GLU A 52 -0.65 2.12 -6.84
N ILE A 53 -0.28 1.01 -6.20
CA ILE A 53 -0.46 -0.35 -6.70
C ILE A 53 -1.54 -1.04 -5.87
N GLY A 54 -2.58 -1.53 -6.53
CA GLY A 54 -3.76 -2.07 -5.84
C GLY A 54 -4.65 -0.96 -5.28
N SER A 55 -4.89 0.08 -6.09
CA SER A 55 -5.61 1.29 -5.64
C SER A 55 -7.10 1.06 -5.33
N GLY A 56 -7.63 -0.12 -5.65
CA GLY A 56 -9.06 -0.38 -5.53
C GLY A 56 -9.90 0.69 -6.25
N PRO A 57 -10.99 1.15 -5.65
CA PRO A 57 -11.84 2.20 -6.23
C PRO A 57 -11.24 3.62 -6.14
N GLY A 58 -10.01 3.78 -5.66
CA GLY A 58 -9.30 5.06 -5.59
C GLY A 58 -9.73 5.99 -4.44
N VAL A 59 -10.36 5.47 -3.40
CA VAL A 59 -10.83 6.29 -2.26
C VAL A 59 -9.66 6.95 -1.54
N LEU A 60 -8.61 6.18 -1.23
CA LEU A 60 -7.42 6.70 -0.57
C LEU A 60 -6.73 7.77 -1.43
N SER A 61 -6.52 7.48 -2.71
CA SER A 61 -5.91 8.41 -3.67
C SER A 61 -6.65 9.73 -3.75
N GLN A 62 -7.99 9.70 -3.76
CA GLN A 62 -8.81 10.90 -3.80
C GLN A 62 -8.67 11.72 -2.51
N LYS A 63 -8.67 11.06 -1.35
CA LYS A 63 -8.46 11.73 -0.06
C LYS A 63 -7.08 12.39 0.01
N ILE A 64 -6.03 11.72 -0.47
CA ILE A 64 -4.69 12.29 -0.57
C ILE A 64 -4.69 13.53 -1.45
N GLN A 65 -5.28 13.46 -2.65
CA GLN A 65 -5.33 14.60 -3.57
C GLN A 65 -6.07 15.82 -2.98
N ASN A 66 -7.12 15.58 -2.20
CA ASN A 66 -7.87 16.66 -1.54
C ASN A 66 -7.04 17.37 -0.45
N LEU A 67 -6.03 16.72 0.11
CA LEU A 67 -5.11 17.34 1.08
C LEU A 67 -3.96 18.09 0.41
N LEU A 68 -3.61 17.77 -0.82
CA LEU A 68 -2.46 18.34 -1.51
C LEU A 68 -2.76 19.76 -2.03
N PRO A 69 -1.90 20.75 -1.76
CA PRO A 69 -2.10 22.12 -2.22
C PRO A 69 -1.88 22.28 -3.73
N ASN A 70 -1.16 21.36 -4.35
CA ASN A 70 -0.83 21.37 -5.77
C ASN A 70 -0.95 19.96 -6.36
N PRO A 71 -1.32 19.83 -7.64
CA PRO A 71 -1.33 18.55 -8.33
C PRO A 71 0.05 17.91 -8.35
N ILE A 72 0.09 16.59 -8.12
CA ILE A 72 1.28 15.73 -8.25
C ILE A 72 1.01 14.74 -9.39
N GLU A 73 2.05 14.30 -10.11
CA GLU A 73 1.90 13.21 -11.07
C GLU A 73 1.54 11.93 -10.30
N TYR A 74 0.32 11.44 -10.54
CA TYR A 74 -0.23 10.30 -9.81
C TYR A 74 -0.67 9.20 -10.76
N HIS A 75 -0.08 8.02 -10.61
CA HIS A 75 -0.40 6.82 -11.37
C HIS A 75 -1.03 5.78 -10.45
N LEU A 76 -2.13 5.18 -10.91
CA LEU A 76 -2.86 4.12 -10.22
C LEU A 76 -2.82 2.84 -11.04
N ILE A 77 -2.65 1.72 -10.38
CA ILE A 77 -2.71 0.40 -10.99
C ILE A 77 -3.71 -0.46 -10.24
N ASP A 78 -4.64 -1.05 -10.98
CA ASP A 78 -5.51 -2.10 -10.46
C ASP A 78 -6.13 -2.93 -11.61
N LYS A 79 -6.89 -3.96 -11.24
CA LYS A 79 -7.65 -4.83 -12.13
C LYS A 79 -8.76 -4.06 -12.86
N PRO A 80 -9.30 -4.62 -13.98
CA PRO A 80 -10.41 -4.00 -14.71
C PRO A 80 -11.64 -3.68 -13.87
N LEU A 81 -11.87 -4.47 -12.80
CA LEU A 81 -13.01 -4.27 -11.91
C LEU A 81 -12.93 -2.93 -11.16
N ALA A 82 -11.75 -2.54 -10.72
CA ALA A 82 -11.52 -1.27 -10.00
C ALA A 82 -11.89 -0.06 -10.86
N LYS A 83 -11.57 -0.09 -12.16
CA LYS A 83 -11.86 1.01 -13.08
C LYS A 83 -13.32 1.42 -13.10
N LYS A 84 -14.24 0.45 -13.03
CA LYS A 84 -15.68 0.71 -13.02
C LYS A 84 -16.11 1.60 -11.84
N TYR A 85 -15.48 1.45 -10.70
CA TYR A 85 -15.78 2.24 -9.50
C TYR A 85 -14.99 3.54 -9.45
N PHE A 86 -13.85 3.60 -10.17
CA PHE A 86 -12.98 4.74 -10.23
C PHE A 86 -13.49 5.87 -11.14
N GLU A 87 -14.20 5.54 -12.23
CA GLU A 87 -14.67 6.52 -13.25
C GLU A 87 -15.64 7.56 -12.67
N ASP A 88 -16.28 7.27 -11.54
CA ASP A 88 -17.20 8.19 -10.86
C ASP A 88 -16.49 9.19 -9.92
N ASN A 89 -15.19 9.06 -9.74
CA ASN A 89 -14.37 9.92 -8.87
C ASN A 89 -13.64 10.98 -9.68
N ASN A 90 -13.67 12.24 -9.23
CA ASN A 90 -12.96 13.37 -9.86
C ASN A 90 -11.43 13.32 -9.63
N PHE A 91 -10.83 12.13 -9.74
CA PHE A 91 -9.41 11.94 -9.53
C PHE A 91 -8.58 12.49 -10.71
N ILE A 92 -7.52 13.22 -10.40
CA ILE A 92 -6.58 13.74 -11.41
C ILE A 92 -5.33 12.85 -11.44
N GLY A 93 -5.19 12.03 -12.48
CA GLY A 93 -4.07 11.12 -12.63
C GLY A 93 -4.29 10.11 -13.75
N LYS A 94 -3.39 9.14 -13.86
CA LYS A 94 -3.48 8.07 -14.85
C LYS A 94 -3.83 6.75 -14.18
N PHE A 95 -4.84 6.07 -14.70
CA PHE A 95 -5.22 4.74 -14.26
C PHE A 95 -4.76 3.69 -15.27
N PHE A 96 -3.93 2.74 -14.82
CA PHE A 96 -3.46 1.62 -15.61
C PHE A 96 -4.20 0.34 -15.20
N ILE A 97 -4.90 -0.27 -16.17
CA ILE A 97 -5.56 -1.55 -15.94
C ILE A 97 -4.53 -2.65 -16.09
N LYS A 98 -4.10 -3.25 -14.98
CA LYS A 98 -3.12 -4.33 -14.95
C LYS A 98 -3.49 -5.35 -13.88
N ASP A 99 -3.43 -6.64 -14.21
CA ASP A 99 -3.56 -7.71 -13.22
C ASP A 99 -2.21 -7.94 -12.56
N ILE A 100 -2.10 -7.57 -11.30
CA ILE A 100 -0.88 -7.69 -10.49
C ILE A 100 -0.83 -8.97 -9.66
N SER A 101 -1.74 -9.91 -9.84
CA SER A 101 -1.85 -11.12 -9.00
C SER A 101 -0.57 -11.95 -8.97
N ILE A 102 0.19 -11.98 -10.07
CA ILE A 102 1.40 -12.79 -10.24
C ILE A 102 2.63 -11.96 -10.56
N ASP A 103 2.48 -10.91 -11.40
CA ASP A 103 3.58 -10.05 -11.82
C ASP A 103 3.07 -8.64 -12.11
N LEU A 104 3.96 -7.66 -12.02
CA LEU A 104 3.71 -6.27 -12.34
C LEU A 104 4.30 -5.95 -13.73
N ASP A 105 3.43 -5.79 -14.73
CA ASP A 105 3.83 -5.22 -16.00
C ASP A 105 4.11 -3.72 -15.84
N THR A 106 5.36 -3.31 -16.00
CA THR A 106 5.82 -1.93 -15.85
C THR A 106 5.70 -1.11 -17.14
N SER A 107 5.19 -1.68 -18.23
CA SER A 107 5.01 -0.97 -19.51
C SER A 107 4.11 0.26 -19.33
N GLY A 108 4.55 1.40 -19.83
CA GLY A 108 3.83 2.67 -19.73
C GLY A 108 3.94 3.39 -18.39
N LEU A 109 4.62 2.80 -17.40
CA LEU A 109 4.96 3.46 -16.14
C LEU A 109 6.24 4.29 -16.29
N ASN A 110 6.48 5.21 -15.35
CA ASN A 110 7.76 5.88 -15.22
C ASN A 110 8.84 4.86 -14.81
N SER A 111 10.09 5.12 -15.17
CA SER A 111 11.22 4.28 -14.75
C SER A 111 11.49 4.34 -13.25
N LEU A 112 11.13 5.45 -12.60
CA LEU A 112 11.29 5.70 -11.15
C LEU A 112 10.13 6.54 -10.63
N TYR A 113 9.82 6.36 -9.34
CA TYR A 113 8.86 7.16 -8.59
C TYR A 113 9.46 7.66 -7.29
N ASP A 114 9.03 8.83 -6.84
CA ASP A 114 9.44 9.40 -5.54
C ASP A 114 8.74 8.68 -4.38
N LEU A 115 7.44 8.35 -4.57
CA LEU A 115 6.66 7.58 -3.62
C LEU A 115 5.92 6.45 -4.34
N ILE A 116 6.04 5.25 -3.79
CA ILE A 116 5.21 4.10 -4.19
C ILE A 116 4.31 3.75 -3.00
N ILE A 117 3.03 3.51 -3.27
CA ILE A 117 2.02 3.14 -2.27
C ILE A 117 1.51 1.75 -2.64
N ILE A 118 1.47 0.86 -1.66
CA ILE A 118 0.83 -0.45 -1.76
C ILE A 118 0.08 -0.72 -0.45
N ASN A 119 -1.21 -0.41 -0.47
CA ASN A 119 -2.05 -0.41 0.73
C ASN A 119 -2.95 -1.64 0.74
N ASP A 120 -2.82 -2.51 1.76
CA ASP A 120 -3.60 -3.76 1.93
C ASP A 120 -3.81 -4.55 0.64
N THR A 121 -2.73 -4.80 -0.06
CA THR A 121 -2.75 -5.43 -1.39
C THR A 121 -1.85 -6.66 -1.46
N LEU A 122 -0.66 -6.62 -0.84
CA LEU A 122 0.32 -7.71 -0.96
C LEU A 122 -0.21 -9.05 -0.46
N GLU A 123 -1.05 -9.04 0.56
CA GLU A 123 -1.65 -10.23 1.18
C GLU A 123 -2.62 -10.96 0.25
N HIS A 124 -3.10 -10.30 -0.80
CA HIS A 124 -4.01 -10.87 -1.80
C HIS A 124 -3.28 -11.42 -3.03
N LEU A 125 -1.97 -11.23 -3.15
CA LEU A 125 -1.22 -11.59 -4.35
C LEU A 125 -0.77 -13.05 -4.33
N LEU A 126 -0.82 -13.70 -5.49
CA LEU A 126 -0.34 -15.08 -5.67
C LEU A 126 1.19 -15.18 -5.66
N ALA A 127 1.89 -14.12 -6.04
CA ALA A 127 3.35 -14.06 -6.10
C ALA A 127 3.88 -12.71 -5.58
N PRO A 128 3.74 -12.41 -4.27
CA PRO A 128 4.15 -11.12 -3.72
C PRO A 128 5.63 -10.80 -3.92
N SER A 129 6.51 -11.81 -3.95
CA SER A 129 7.94 -11.62 -4.24
C SER A 129 8.20 -11.00 -5.61
N ASN A 130 7.45 -11.41 -6.65
CA ASN A 130 7.61 -10.83 -7.98
C ASN A 130 7.24 -9.35 -7.97
N ILE A 131 6.15 -9.01 -7.29
CA ILE A 131 5.69 -7.62 -7.20
C ILE A 131 6.71 -6.76 -6.43
N VAL A 132 7.19 -7.24 -5.28
CA VAL A 132 8.19 -6.51 -4.48
C VAL A 132 9.50 -6.32 -5.25
N ASN A 133 9.97 -7.30 -6.01
CA ASN A 133 11.14 -7.15 -6.89
C ASN A 133 10.92 -6.05 -7.94
N LYS A 134 9.73 -6.00 -8.55
CA LYS A 134 9.40 -4.94 -9.52
C LYS A 134 9.31 -3.58 -8.85
N ILE A 135 8.70 -3.48 -7.67
CA ILE A 135 8.66 -2.25 -6.88
C ILE A 135 10.09 -1.77 -6.59
N SER A 136 10.97 -2.67 -6.11
CA SER A 136 12.37 -2.34 -5.87
C SER A 136 13.08 -1.78 -7.11
N SER A 137 12.74 -2.27 -8.31
CA SER A 137 13.30 -1.75 -9.58
C SER A 137 12.77 -0.35 -9.96
N LEU A 138 11.61 0.04 -9.48
CA LEU A 138 10.99 1.36 -9.69
C LEU A 138 11.43 2.40 -8.64
N MET A 139 12.30 2.01 -7.70
CA MET A 139 12.83 2.84 -6.62
C MET A 139 14.30 3.17 -6.85
N ASN A 140 14.72 4.34 -6.41
CA ASN A 140 16.13 4.72 -6.19
C ASN A 140 16.38 4.98 -4.69
N GLU A 141 17.56 5.48 -4.35
CA GLU A 141 17.96 5.77 -2.96
C GLU A 141 17.16 6.91 -2.28
N HIS A 142 16.43 7.71 -3.07
CA HIS A 142 15.60 8.81 -2.58
C HIS A 142 14.12 8.43 -2.54
N SER A 143 13.74 7.33 -3.19
CA SER A 143 12.37 6.87 -3.23
C SER A 143 11.90 6.39 -1.87
N THR A 144 10.61 6.59 -1.61
CA THR A 144 9.91 6.06 -0.44
C THR A 144 8.88 5.03 -0.88
N LEU A 145 8.76 3.94 -0.16
CA LEU A 145 7.67 2.98 -0.28
C LEU A 145 6.82 3.07 0.98
N PHE A 146 5.54 3.34 0.81
CA PHE A 146 4.53 3.14 1.85
C PHE A 146 3.83 1.83 1.58
N VAL A 147 3.82 0.94 2.55
CA VAL A 147 3.13 -0.34 2.45
C VAL A 147 2.38 -0.65 3.72
N SER A 148 1.11 -1.00 3.59
CA SER A 148 0.34 -1.53 4.70
C SER A 148 0.07 -3.01 4.50
N VAL A 149 0.07 -3.72 5.62
CA VAL A 149 -0.34 -5.12 5.69
C VAL A 149 -1.10 -5.35 6.99
N PRO A 150 -2.24 -6.04 6.94
CA PRO A 150 -2.96 -6.39 8.14
C PRO A 150 -2.24 -7.51 8.88
N ASN A 151 -2.39 -7.52 10.19
CA ASN A 151 -1.88 -8.60 11.03
C ASN A 151 -2.61 -9.92 10.70
N TRP A 152 -1.88 -10.99 10.41
CA TRP A 152 -2.42 -12.30 10.06
C TRP A 152 -3.44 -12.88 11.06
N ARG A 153 -3.45 -12.38 12.29
CA ARG A 153 -4.38 -12.78 13.35
C ARG A 153 -5.80 -12.26 13.14
N MET A 154 -5.97 -11.35 12.18
CA MET A 154 -7.26 -10.79 11.84
C MET A 154 -8.07 -11.75 10.97
N ALA A 155 -9.39 -11.61 10.96
CA ALA A 155 -10.33 -12.44 10.20
C ALA A 155 -10.31 -12.19 8.68
N HIS A 156 -9.14 -11.90 8.12
CA HIS A 156 -8.95 -11.64 6.70
C HIS A 156 -8.44 -12.89 5.97
N GLN A 157 -8.79 -13.05 4.70
CA GLN A 157 -8.34 -14.21 3.92
C GLN A 157 -6.96 -13.91 3.32
N PHE A 158 -5.93 -14.35 4.03
CA PHE A 158 -4.55 -14.19 3.57
C PHE A 158 -4.06 -15.40 2.80
N LEU A 159 -3.38 -15.12 1.68
CA LEU A 159 -2.39 -16.03 1.13
C LEU A 159 -1.11 -15.88 1.97
N TYR A 160 -0.44 -17.00 2.27
CA TYR A 160 0.84 -17.01 3.01
C TYR A 160 0.80 -16.37 4.42
N ARG A 161 -0.14 -16.76 5.26
CA ARG A 161 -0.37 -16.20 6.61
C ARG A 161 0.89 -15.93 7.43
N GLY A 162 1.89 -16.80 7.40
CA GLY A 162 3.12 -16.65 8.16
C GLY A 162 4.02 -15.50 7.69
N LEU A 163 3.79 -14.97 6.49
CA LEU A 163 4.53 -13.83 5.95
C LEU A 163 4.06 -12.49 6.56
N TRP A 164 2.80 -12.42 6.98
CA TRP A 164 2.15 -11.20 7.47
C TRP A 164 2.23 -11.07 9.00
N ASP A 165 3.34 -11.52 9.57
CA ASP A 165 3.80 -11.22 10.92
C ASP A 165 4.81 -10.08 10.83
N TYR A 166 4.88 -9.23 11.85
CA TYR A 166 5.71 -8.03 11.84
C TYR A 166 7.17 -8.31 11.44
N ASP A 167 7.83 -9.23 12.15
CA ASP A 167 9.25 -9.53 11.91
C ASP A 167 9.47 -10.25 10.57
N ASN A 168 8.58 -11.17 10.21
CA ASN A 168 8.66 -11.89 8.94
C ASN A 168 8.45 -10.96 7.76
N PHE A 169 7.55 -9.99 7.87
CA PHE A 169 7.31 -9.02 6.81
C PHE A 169 8.52 -8.12 6.58
N ILE A 170 9.11 -7.59 7.65
CA ILE A 170 10.34 -6.79 7.55
C ILE A 170 11.47 -7.60 6.90
N TYR A 171 11.66 -8.85 7.34
CA TYR A 171 12.66 -9.74 6.75
C TYR A 171 12.38 -10.03 5.27
N PHE A 172 11.12 -10.28 4.91
CA PHE A 172 10.71 -10.47 3.53
C PHE A 172 11.06 -9.24 2.67
N MET A 173 10.76 -8.04 3.10
CA MET A 173 11.12 -6.83 2.37
C MET A 173 12.64 -6.65 2.28
N TYR A 174 13.36 -6.94 3.36
CA TYR A 174 14.81 -6.83 3.43
C TYR A 174 15.54 -7.72 2.41
N ILE A 175 15.12 -8.97 2.24
CA ILE A 175 15.72 -9.88 1.24
C ILE A 175 15.47 -9.45 -0.21
N HIS A 176 14.45 -8.59 -0.44
CA HIS A 176 14.14 -7.98 -1.74
C HIS A 176 14.80 -6.60 -1.93
N GLY A 177 15.74 -6.22 -1.07
CA GLY A 177 16.49 -4.98 -1.20
C GLY A 177 15.75 -3.74 -0.70
N ILE A 178 14.77 -3.91 0.18
CA ILE A 178 13.97 -2.83 0.78
C ILE A 178 14.13 -2.92 2.30
N GLU A 179 14.42 -1.81 2.96
CA GLU A 179 14.59 -1.74 4.42
C GLU A 179 13.57 -0.81 5.06
N MET A 180 13.18 -1.11 6.29
CA MET A 180 12.25 -0.29 7.05
C MET A 180 12.95 0.99 7.52
N ASP A 181 12.29 2.13 7.29
CA ASP A 181 12.67 3.44 7.84
C ASP A 181 11.87 3.72 9.12
N SER A 182 10.56 3.53 9.05
CA SER A 182 9.66 3.71 10.19
C SER A 182 8.36 2.93 10.00
N VAL A 183 7.55 2.87 11.05
CA VAL A 183 6.24 2.22 11.04
C VAL A 183 5.23 2.99 11.88
N TYR A 184 3.98 2.98 11.44
CA TYR A 184 2.84 3.45 12.19
C TYR A 184 1.98 2.24 12.54
N PRO A 185 1.99 1.76 13.79
CA PRO A 185 1.06 0.73 14.23
C PRO A 185 -0.36 1.30 14.24
N SER A 186 -1.33 0.51 13.83
CA SER A 186 -2.72 0.93 13.85
C SER A 186 -3.60 -0.06 14.59
N CYS A 187 -4.48 0.47 15.44
CA CYS A 187 -5.62 -0.25 15.94
C CYS A 187 -6.86 0.41 15.36
N LEU A 188 -7.84 -0.36 14.84
CA LEU A 188 -9.06 0.17 14.22
C LEU A 188 -9.80 1.20 15.08
N LEU A 189 -9.62 1.13 16.40
CA LEU A 189 -10.35 1.95 17.36
C LEU A 189 -9.55 3.14 17.92
N THR A 190 -8.24 3.19 17.69
CA THR A 190 -7.37 4.26 18.19
C THR A 190 -6.28 4.58 17.18
N PRO A 191 -6.54 5.53 16.25
CA PRO A 191 -5.62 5.83 15.16
C PRO A 191 -4.36 6.61 15.56
N ASP A 192 -4.18 6.96 16.83
CA ASP A 192 -3.17 7.91 17.29
C ASP A 192 -1.89 7.26 17.87
N TYR A 193 -1.47 6.11 17.34
CA TYR A 193 -0.15 5.59 17.71
C TYR A 193 0.96 6.40 17.04
N PRO A 194 2.01 6.78 17.82
CA PRO A 194 3.12 7.53 17.26
C PRO A 194 3.89 6.71 16.22
N ARG A 195 4.52 7.41 15.29
CA ARG A 195 5.54 6.83 14.41
C ARG A 195 6.65 6.21 15.27
N ILE A 196 7.09 5.03 14.88
CA ILE A 196 8.23 4.33 15.47
C ILE A 196 9.30 4.21 14.39
N ASP A 197 10.47 4.80 14.66
CA ASP A 197 11.59 4.75 13.72
C ASP A 197 12.31 3.39 13.78
N SER A 198 13.04 3.04 12.73
CA SER A 198 13.69 1.73 12.58
C SER A 198 14.73 1.41 13.65
N GLU A 199 15.30 2.46 14.28
CA GLU A 199 16.27 2.32 15.39
C GLU A 199 15.60 2.02 16.74
N GLU A 200 14.28 2.16 16.83
CA GLU A 200 13.51 1.91 18.03
C GLU A 200 13.01 0.47 18.09
N THR A 201 12.93 -0.06 19.30
CA THR A 201 12.33 -1.39 19.51
C THR A 201 10.82 -1.27 19.52
N MET A 202 10.14 -1.99 18.61
CA MET A 202 8.68 -2.09 18.60
C MET A 202 8.18 -2.64 19.97
N PRO A 203 7.38 -1.87 20.73
CA PRO A 203 6.75 -2.36 21.94
C PRO A 203 5.90 -3.63 21.68
N GLU A 204 5.96 -4.59 22.61
CA GLU A 204 5.29 -5.89 22.43
C GLU A 204 3.77 -5.74 22.25
N GLU A 205 3.15 -4.79 22.94
CA GLU A 205 1.73 -4.49 22.78
C GLU A 205 1.37 -4.02 21.36
N LEU A 206 2.27 -3.26 20.70
CA LEU A 206 2.06 -2.74 19.35
C LEU A 206 2.37 -3.78 18.26
N ARG A 207 3.13 -4.84 18.58
CA ARG A 207 3.28 -6.02 17.68
C ARG A 207 1.96 -6.76 17.45
N ARG A 208 0.94 -6.47 18.26
CA ARG A 208 -0.42 -7.02 18.15
C ARG A 208 -1.39 -6.07 17.47
N SER A 209 -0.90 -4.97 16.89
CA SER A 209 -1.72 -4.03 16.12
C SER A 209 -2.49 -4.74 15.01
N TRP A 210 -3.62 -4.18 14.62
CA TRP A 210 -4.48 -4.74 13.59
C TRP A 210 -3.85 -4.59 12.22
N ASN A 211 -3.14 -3.49 12.00
CA ASN A 211 -2.44 -3.18 10.77
C ASN A 211 -1.13 -2.48 11.08
N TRP A 212 -0.18 -2.56 10.18
CA TRP A 212 1.05 -1.78 10.22
C TRP A 212 1.20 -1.02 8.92
N TYR A 213 1.49 0.26 9.03
CA TYR A 213 1.81 1.12 7.91
C TYR A 213 3.31 1.37 7.92
N PHE A 214 4.03 0.66 7.09
CA PHE A 214 5.48 0.76 6.99
C PHE A 214 5.87 1.87 6.02
N VAL A 215 6.84 2.69 6.42
CA VAL A 215 7.61 3.56 5.54
C VAL A 215 8.93 2.87 5.28
N MET A 216 9.25 2.65 4.03
CA MET A 216 10.39 1.85 3.63
C MET A 216 11.24 2.58 2.60
N LYS A 217 12.52 2.22 2.53
CA LYS A 217 13.51 2.77 1.61
C LYS A 217 14.18 1.66 0.82
N LYS A 218 14.71 2.00 -0.34
CA LYS A 218 15.60 1.10 -1.04
C LYS A 218 16.89 0.94 -0.24
N ARG A 219 17.26 -0.30 0.02
CA ARG A 219 18.50 -0.61 0.75
C ARG A 219 19.72 -0.15 -0.08
N LYS A 220 20.62 0.58 0.56
CA LYS A 220 21.88 0.96 -0.05
C LYS A 220 22.77 -0.29 -0.24
N GLU A 221 23.20 -0.54 -1.45
CA GLU A 221 24.22 -1.57 -1.66
C GLU A 221 25.47 -1.18 -0.88
N LYS A 222 25.87 -2.02 0.06
CA LYS A 222 27.20 -1.85 0.67
C LYS A 222 28.22 -2.07 -0.43
N LYS A 223 28.91 -1.01 -0.86
CA LYS A 223 30.11 -1.16 -1.66
C LYS A 223 31.11 -1.98 -0.84
N ILE A 224 31.30 -3.24 -1.24
CA ILE A 224 32.34 -4.13 -0.69
C ILE A 224 33.69 -3.65 -1.21
#